data_7dfc732a0cf8a4e1e4cb0270ad0cd31d
#
_entry.id   7dfc732a0cf8a4e1e4cb0270ad0cd31d
#
_cell.length_a   1.000
_cell.length_b   1.000
_cell.length_c   1.000
_cell.angle_alpha   90.00
_cell.angle_beta   90.00
_cell.angle_gamma   90.00
#
_symmetry.space_group_name_H-M   'P 1'
#
loop_
_entity.id
_entity.type
_entity.pdbx_description
1 polymer ?
#
loop_
_entity_poly.entity_id
_entity_poly.type
_entity_poly.pdbx_seq_one_letter_code
_entity_poly.pdbx_strand_id
1 'polypeptide(L)'
;MIKQDVSMKLVSSQSDGEQKESTELLSKAVYEKTLNGYKLTYDESEATGYNGSTTTIELFDGKKVVMSRTGSVISNLVVELGKKHHCVYGTPYGDLMVGVNANYIHSNLDDNGGKLDFKYVIDVNSSYIGDFDISIEVK
;
A
#
# COMPACT_ATOMS: atom_id res chain seq x y z
N MET A 1 17.05 10.06 13.93
CA MET A 1 15.95 9.40 13.19
C MET A 1 14.81 10.35 13.06
N ILE A 2 14.25 10.51 11.85
CA ILE A 2 13.17 11.42 11.58
C ILE A 2 11.84 10.68 11.77
N LYS A 3 10.98 11.25 12.59
CA LYS A 3 9.62 10.79 12.78
C LYS A 3 8.75 12.03 12.97
N GLN A 4 7.77 12.21 12.08
CA GLN A 4 6.99 13.45 12.09
C GLN A 4 5.56 13.21 11.64
N ASP A 5 4.68 14.09 12.10
CA ASP A 5 3.30 14.12 11.64
C ASP A 5 3.24 14.86 10.32
N VAL A 6 2.55 14.27 9.35
CA VAL A 6 2.43 14.82 8.00
C VAL A 6 0.98 14.77 7.53
N SER A 7 0.72 15.49 6.45
CA SER A 7 -0.51 15.33 5.68
C SER A 7 -0.25 14.36 4.54
N MET A 8 -1.19 13.47 4.31
CA MET A 8 -1.06 12.44 3.28
C MET A 8 -2.28 12.47 2.36
N LYS A 9 -2.02 12.39 1.05
CA LYS A 9 -3.04 12.12 0.05
C LYS A 9 -2.73 10.78 -0.58
N LEU A 10 -3.67 9.86 -0.51
CA LEU A 10 -3.53 8.53 -1.07
C LEU A 10 -4.65 8.31 -2.09
N VAL A 11 -4.28 7.93 -3.31
CA VAL A 11 -5.24 7.53 -4.34
C VAL A 11 -4.98 6.07 -4.63
N SER A 12 -6.00 5.24 -4.41
CA SER A 12 -5.96 3.81 -4.67
C SER A 12 -6.92 3.50 -5.81
N SER A 13 -6.41 2.86 -6.85
CA SER A 13 -7.22 2.44 -8.00
C SER A 13 -7.08 0.95 -8.20
N GLN A 14 -8.19 0.30 -8.54
CA GLN A 14 -8.17 -1.12 -8.87
C GLN A 14 -8.96 -1.37 -10.15
N SER A 15 -8.50 -2.32 -10.95
CA SER A 15 -9.12 -2.70 -12.20
C SER A 15 -9.07 -4.21 -12.36
N ASP A 16 -10.19 -4.80 -12.80
CA ASP A 16 -10.25 -6.24 -13.11
C ASP A 16 -10.20 -6.51 -14.62
N GLY A 17 -9.84 -5.48 -15.41
CA GLY A 17 -9.82 -5.57 -16.87
C GLY A 17 -11.10 -5.05 -17.52
N GLU A 18 -12.21 -4.97 -16.80
CA GLU A 18 -13.49 -4.47 -17.30
C GLU A 18 -13.95 -3.23 -16.56
N GLN A 19 -13.77 -3.21 -15.25
CA GLN A 19 -14.19 -2.11 -14.40
C GLN A 19 -12.99 -1.53 -13.67
N LYS A 20 -13.02 -0.21 -13.46
CA LYS A 20 -12.00 0.50 -12.71
C LYS A 20 -12.67 1.31 -11.59
N GLU A 21 -12.16 1.18 -10.39
CA GLU A 21 -12.61 1.95 -9.23
C GLU A 21 -11.42 2.71 -8.65
N SER A 22 -11.68 3.91 -8.16
CA SER A 22 -10.68 4.73 -7.49
C SER A 22 -11.23 5.27 -6.19
N THR A 23 -10.35 5.32 -5.18
CA THR A 23 -10.66 5.88 -3.87
C THR A 23 -9.58 6.88 -3.50
N GLU A 24 -9.97 8.03 -2.97
CA GLU A 24 -9.04 9.05 -2.50
C GLU A 24 -9.19 9.19 -0.99
N LEU A 25 -8.06 9.21 -0.28
CA LEU A 25 -8.01 9.44 1.16
C LEU A 25 -7.08 10.60 1.46
N LEU A 26 -7.63 11.61 2.16
CA LEU A 26 -6.85 12.70 2.74
C LEU A 26 -6.79 12.46 4.24
N SER A 27 -5.60 12.31 4.80
CA SER A 27 -5.44 11.93 6.19
C SER A 27 -4.16 12.49 6.77
N LYS A 28 -4.10 12.50 8.09
CA LYS A 28 -2.85 12.64 8.81
C LYS A 28 -2.16 11.28 8.85
N ALA A 29 -0.83 11.32 8.86
CA ALA A 29 -0.03 10.11 8.94
C ALA A 29 1.23 10.39 9.75
N VAL A 30 1.88 9.34 10.24
CA VAL A 30 3.20 9.43 10.85
C VAL A 30 4.22 9.00 9.80
N TYR A 31 5.17 9.85 9.54
CA TYR A 31 6.22 9.65 8.54
C TYR A 31 7.56 9.44 9.24
N GLU A 32 8.18 8.31 8.98
CA GLU A 32 9.45 7.93 9.62
C GLU A 32 10.51 7.59 8.59
N LYS A 33 11.73 8.02 8.85
CA LYS A 33 12.89 7.53 8.11
C LYS A 33 13.32 6.21 8.75
N THR A 34 13.51 5.18 7.91
CA THR A 34 13.98 3.87 8.35
C THR A 34 15.40 3.63 7.86
N LEU A 35 15.99 2.50 8.22
CA LEU A 35 17.35 2.16 7.80
C LEU A 35 17.49 2.15 6.27
N ASN A 36 16.49 1.63 5.55
CA ASN A 36 16.55 1.43 4.11
C ASN A 36 15.55 2.28 3.31
N GLY A 37 14.85 3.20 3.95
CA GLY A 37 13.86 4.01 3.24
C GLY A 37 12.96 4.82 4.16
N TYR A 38 11.65 4.74 3.91
CA TYR A 38 10.65 5.52 4.64
C TYR A 38 9.43 4.68 4.95
N LYS A 39 8.73 5.07 6.01
CA LYS A 39 7.55 4.36 6.50
C LYS A 39 6.46 5.36 6.82
N LEU A 40 5.23 5.06 6.35
CA LEU A 40 4.02 5.82 6.66
C LEU A 40 3.07 4.95 7.46
N THR A 41 2.51 5.51 8.52
CA THR A 41 1.48 4.84 9.32
C THR A 41 0.27 5.75 9.41
N TYR A 42 -0.91 5.21 9.10
CA TYR A 42 -2.15 5.98 9.16
C TYR A 42 -3.33 5.09 9.53
N ASP A 43 -4.39 5.71 10.05
CA ASP A 43 -5.63 5.01 10.34
C ASP A 43 -6.52 5.02 9.11
N GLU A 44 -7.09 3.86 8.80
CA GLU A 44 -8.04 3.71 7.71
C GLU A 44 -9.38 4.34 8.09
N SER A 45 -10.21 4.63 7.09
CA SER A 45 -11.52 5.24 7.27
C SER A 45 -12.59 4.45 6.53
N GLU A 46 -13.85 4.87 6.71
CA GLU A 46 -14.96 4.28 5.96
C GLU A 46 -14.80 4.47 4.46
N ALA A 47 -14.13 5.55 4.03
CA ALA A 47 -13.92 5.83 2.61
C ALA A 47 -13.10 4.74 1.92
N THR A 48 -12.20 4.07 2.65
CA THR A 48 -11.38 3.01 2.09
C THR A 48 -11.98 1.62 2.31
N GLY A 49 -13.03 1.52 3.12
CA GLY A 49 -13.68 0.25 3.44
C GLY A 49 -13.02 -0.53 4.56
N TYR A 50 -12.01 0.02 5.22
CA TYR A 50 -11.23 -0.66 6.26
C TYR A 50 -11.27 0.08 7.60
N ASN A 51 -12.37 0.76 7.89
CA ASN A 51 -12.54 1.50 9.14
C ASN A 51 -12.23 0.62 10.35
N GLY A 52 -11.48 1.15 11.30
CA GLY A 52 -11.02 0.40 12.48
C GLY A 52 -9.68 -0.29 12.30
N SER A 53 -9.04 -0.11 11.15
CA SER A 53 -7.72 -0.69 10.86
C SER A 53 -6.66 0.39 10.79
N THR A 54 -5.42 0.01 11.08
CA THR A 54 -4.23 0.86 10.92
C THR A 54 -3.36 0.26 9.84
N THR A 55 -2.94 1.08 8.89
CA THR A 55 -2.11 0.65 7.77
C THR A 55 -0.73 1.29 7.85
N THR A 56 0.28 0.47 7.59
CA THR A 56 1.67 0.88 7.49
C THR A 56 2.17 0.58 6.09
N ILE A 57 2.79 1.57 5.44
CA ILE A 57 3.40 1.42 4.13
C ILE A 57 4.87 1.74 4.27
N GLU A 58 5.73 0.76 4.00
CA GLU A 58 7.18 0.91 4.16
C GLU A 58 7.89 0.64 2.84
N LEU A 59 8.74 1.59 2.42
CA LEU A 59 9.54 1.52 1.21
C LEU A 59 10.96 1.10 1.56
N PHE A 60 11.47 0.07 0.86
CA PHE A 60 12.84 -0.45 1.04
C PHE A 60 13.64 -0.27 -0.25
N ASP A 61 14.68 0.56 -0.20
CA ASP A 61 15.66 0.75 -1.28
C ASP A 61 15.03 1.13 -2.64
N GLY A 62 13.82 1.69 -2.63
CA GLY A 62 13.12 2.04 -3.86
C GLY A 62 12.65 0.85 -4.68
N LYS A 63 12.79 -0.39 -4.18
CA LYS A 63 12.52 -1.62 -4.94
C LYS A 63 11.44 -2.49 -4.34
N LYS A 64 11.10 -2.28 -3.09
CA LYS A 64 10.13 -3.11 -2.39
C LYS A 64 9.24 -2.23 -1.50
N VAL A 65 7.94 -2.48 -1.55
CA VAL A 65 6.96 -1.84 -0.68
C VAL A 65 6.27 -2.93 0.13
N VAL A 66 6.22 -2.76 1.44
CA VAL A 66 5.48 -3.65 2.32
C VAL A 66 4.30 -2.86 2.89
N MET A 67 3.08 -3.36 2.62
CA MET A 67 1.85 -2.81 3.17
C MET A 67 1.32 -3.76 4.23
N SER A 68 1.24 -3.29 5.46
CA SER A 68 0.72 -4.08 6.58
C SER A 68 -0.51 -3.39 7.13
N ARG A 69 -1.56 -4.17 7.38
CA ARG A 69 -2.81 -3.67 7.95
C ARG A 69 -3.16 -4.50 9.16
N THR A 70 -3.48 -3.84 10.26
CA THR A 70 -3.89 -4.48 11.51
C THR A 70 -5.17 -3.84 12.03
N GLY A 71 -5.85 -4.52 12.95
CA GLY A 71 -7.10 -4.04 13.53
C GLY A 71 -8.26 -4.92 13.09
N SER A 72 -9.31 -4.30 12.52
CA SER A 72 -10.51 -5.03 12.09
C SER A 72 -10.23 -5.99 10.94
N VAL A 73 -9.20 -5.70 10.14
CA VAL A 73 -8.76 -6.55 9.02
C VAL A 73 -7.24 -6.65 9.10
N ILE A 74 -6.70 -7.85 8.85
CA ILE A 74 -5.26 -8.11 8.86
C ILE A 74 -4.80 -8.44 7.45
N SER A 75 -3.81 -7.71 6.95
CA SER A 75 -3.20 -7.95 5.64
C SER A 75 -1.70 -7.69 5.73
N ASN A 76 -0.95 -8.41 4.91
CA ASN A 76 0.48 -8.17 4.77
C ASN A 76 0.83 -8.43 3.30
N LEU A 77 1.02 -7.35 2.53
CA LEU A 77 1.34 -7.44 1.12
C LEU A 77 2.77 -6.97 0.89
N VAL A 78 3.53 -7.77 0.15
CA VAL A 78 4.88 -7.42 -0.28
C VAL A 78 4.87 -7.22 -1.77
N VAL A 79 5.21 -6.00 -2.21
CA VAL A 79 5.31 -5.63 -3.62
C VAL A 79 6.78 -5.39 -3.90
N GLU A 80 7.41 -6.30 -4.64
CA GLU A 80 8.84 -6.24 -4.90
C GLU A 80 9.13 -6.38 -6.39
N LEU A 81 9.94 -5.47 -6.94
CA LEU A 81 10.33 -5.54 -8.35
C LEU A 81 11.10 -6.83 -8.63
N GLY A 82 10.65 -7.56 -9.67
CA GLY A 82 11.32 -8.77 -10.13
C GLY A 82 11.06 -10.01 -9.30
N LYS A 83 10.18 -9.95 -8.30
CA LYS A 83 9.91 -11.10 -7.45
C LYS A 83 8.43 -11.19 -7.07
N LYS A 84 7.82 -12.35 -7.31
CA LYS A 84 6.45 -12.63 -6.88
C LYS A 84 6.44 -13.08 -5.43
N HIS A 85 5.55 -12.50 -4.63
CA HIS A 85 5.34 -12.89 -3.24
C HIS A 85 3.96 -13.48 -3.06
N HIS A 86 3.83 -14.40 -2.11
CA HIS A 86 2.55 -14.96 -1.68
C HIS A 86 2.22 -14.38 -0.33
N CYS A 87 1.09 -13.70 -0.23
CA CYS A 87 0.76 -12.85 0.91
C CYS A 87 -0.64 -13.13 1.42
N VAL A 88 -0.88 -12.82 2.69
CA VAL A 88 -2.23 -12.86 3.27
C VAL A 88 -2.91 -11.53 3.00
N TYR A 89 -4.10 -11.59 2.38
CA TYR A 89 -4.93 -10.45 2.11
C TYR A 89 -6.21 -10.56 2.93
N GLY A 90 -6.34 -9.74 3.98
CA GLY A 90 -7.50 -9.75 4.85
C GLY A 90 -8.66 -8.99 4.26
N THR A 91 -9.85 -9.60 4.34
CA THR A 91 -11.11 -8.96 3.96
C THR A 91 -12.11 -9.14 5.10
N PRO A 92 -13.20 -8.33 5.13
CA PRO A 92 -14.26 -8.55 6.12
C PRO A 92 -14.90 -9.94 6.06
N TYR A 93 -14.72 -10.66 4.95
CA TYR A 93 -15.29 -11.98 4.73
C TYR A 93 -14.31 -13.12 4.96
N GLY A 94 -13.08 -12.81 5.39
CA GLY A 94 -12.06 -13.80 5.66
C GLY A 94 -10.75 -13.45 4.96
N ASP A 95 -9.73 -14.26 5.23
CA ASP A 95 -8.40 -14.06 4.70
C ASP A 95 -8.18 -14.90 3.44
N LEU A 96 -7.51 -14.30 2.45
CA LEU A 96 -7.12 -14.98 1.22
C LEU A 96 -5.60 -15.02 1.11
N MET A 97 -5.08 -16.12 0.57
CA MET A 97 -3.68 -16.18 0.17
C MET A 97 -3.60 -15.75 -1.29
N VAL A 98 -2.84 -14.69 -1.57
CA VAL A 98 -2.75 -14.11 -2.91
C VAL A 98 -1.31 -14.05 -3.38
N GLY A 99 -1.12 -14.12 -4.70
CA GLY A 99 0.16 -13.84 -5.34
C GLY A 99 0.22 -12.37 -5.72
N VAL A 100 1.36 -11.73 -5.47
CA VAL A 100 1.57 -10.30 -5.73
C VAL A 100 2.79 -10.10 -6.61
N ASN A 101 2.58 -9.48 -7.78
CA ASN A 101 3.65 -9.14 -8.71
C ASN A 101 3.69 -7.63 -8.89
N ALA A 102 4.86 -7.03 -8.73
CA ALA A 102 5.04 -5.61 -8.96
C ALA A 102 5.17 -5.29 -10.44
N ASN A 103 4.49 -4.24 -10.90
CA ASN A 103 4.67 -3.67 -12.24
C ASN A 103 5.72 -2.56 -12.19
N TYR A 104 5.59 -1.63 -11.26
CA TYR A 104 6.59 -0.59 -11.06
C TYR A 104 6.52 -0.05 -9.63
N ILE A 105 7.62 0.55 -9.20
CA ILE A 105 7.71 1.32 -7.96
C ILE A 105 8.50 2.58 -8.30
N HIS A 106 7.88 3.75 -8.16
CA HIS A 106 8.51 5.04 -8.41
C HIS A 106 8.43 5.88 -7.14
N SER A 107 9.56 6.41 -6.68
CA SER A 107 9.59 7.20 -5.45
C SER A 107 10.56 8.35 -5.57
N ASN A 108 10.15 9.51 -5.02
CA ASN A 108 11.05 10.62 -4.74
C ASN A 108 10.93 11.05 -3.27
N LEU A 109 10.59 10.12 -2.39
CA LEU A 109 10.50 10.40 -0.96
C LEU A 109 11.86 10.81 -0.39
N ASP A 110 11.84 11.84 0.42
CA ASP A 110 13.00 12.31 1.16
C ASP A 110 12.58 12.73 2.57
N ASP A 111 13.47 13.36 3.33
CA ASP A 111 13.19 13.74 4.70
C ASP A 111 12.05 14.77 4.82
N ASN A 112 11.70 15.44 3.74
CA ASN A 112 10.63 16.46 3.71
C ASN A 112 9.33 15.94 3.13
N GLY A 113 9.25 14.68 2.72
CA GLY A 113 8.09 14.09 2.08
C GLY A 113 8.35 13.75 0.64
N GLY A 114 7.34 13.88 -0.21
CA GLY A 114 7.44 13.58 -1.62
C GLY A 114 6.31 12.67 -2.10
N LYS A 115 6.59 11.86 -3.13
CA LYS A 115 5.61 10.97 -3.73
C LYS A 115 6.13 9.54 -3.79
N LEU A 116 5.19 8.61 -3.65
CA LEU A 116 5.42 7.18 -3.88
C LEU A 116 4.28 6.66 -4.74
N ASP A 117 4.61 6.13 -5.91
CA ASP A 117 3.66 5.51 -6.83
C ASP A 117 4.09 4.08 -7.08
N PHE A 118 3.18 3.13 -6.93
CA PHE A 118 3.48 1.75 -7.26
C PHE A 118 2.24 1.03 -7.78
N LYS A 119 2.50 0.03 -8.62
CA LYS A 119 1.45 -0.77 -9.24
C LYS A 119 1.80 -2.24 -9.12
N TYR A 120 0.80 -3.04 -8.84
CA TYR A 120 0.96 -4.48 -8.71
C TYR A 120 -0.28 -5.23 -9.20
N VAL A 121 -0.08 -6.50 -9.49
CA VAL A 121 -1.12 -7.43 -9.93
C VAL A 121 -1.33 -8.47 -8.86
N ILE A 122 -2.58 -8.78 -8.56
CA ILE A 122 -2.94 -9.85 -7.64
C ILE A 122 -3.54 -11.01 -8.41
N ASP A 123 -3.13 -12.23 -8.04
CA ASP A 123 -3.74 -13.47 -8.50
C ASP A 123 -4.05 -14.40 -7.32
N VAL A 124 -4.94 -15.36 -7.54
CA VAL A 124 -5.22 -16.44 -6.60
C VAL A 124 -5.02 -17.74 -7.39
N ASN A 125 -4.04 -18.54 -6.97
CA ASN A 125 -3.68 -19.79 -7.67
C ASN A 125 -3.43 -19.55 -9.16
N SER A 126 -2.71 -18.48 -9.49
CA SER A 126 -2.37 -18.05 -10.85
C SER A 126 -3.56 -17.55 -11.68
N SER A 127 -4.75 -17.42 -11.08
CA SER A 127 -5.89 -16.80 -11.73
C SER A 127 -5.89 -15.31 -11.44
N TYR A 128 -5.86 -14.50 -12.50
CA TYR A 128 -5.84 -13.05 -12.39
C TYR A 128 -7.07 -12.53 -11.64
N ILE A 129 -6.84 -11.67 -10.66
CA ILE A 129 -7.91 -11.02 -9.89
C ILE A 129 -8.00 -9.54 -10.25
N GLY A 130 -6.87 -8.83 -10.32
CA GLY A 130 -6.91 -7.41 -10.63
C GLY A 130 -5.56 -6.72 -10.62
N ASP A 131 -5.57 -5.51 -11.17
CA ASP A 131 -4.45 -4.56 -11.13
C ASP A 131 -4.74 -3.51 -10.07
N PHE A 132 -3.72 -3.14 -9.31
CA PHE A 132 -3.83 -2.18 -8.22
C PHE A 132 -2.77 -1.10 -8.38
N ASP A 133 -3.21 0.15 -8.38
CA ASP A 133 -2.35 1.34 -8.42
C ASP A 133 -2.50 2.10 -7.12
N ILE A 134 -1.39 2.45 -6.51
CA ILE A 134 -1.40 3.30 -5.31
C ILE A 134 -0.47 4.48 -5.54
N SER A 135 -1.00 5.69 -5.33
CA SER A 135 -0.27 6.94 -5.44
C SER A 135 -0.39 7.68 -4.12
N ILE A 136 0.75 7.98 -3.51
CA ILE A 136 0.80 8.62 -2.20
C ILE A 136 1.61 9.89 -2.30
N GLU A 137 1.04 10.99 -1.78
CA GLU A 137 1.73 12.28 -1.67
C GLU A 137 1.83 12.63 -0.20
N VAL A 138 3.05 12.91 0.26
CA VAL A 138 3.37 13.24 1.65
C VAL A 138 3.86 14.67 1.72
N LYS A 139 3.24 15.46 2.60
CA LYS A 139 3.62 16.88 2.80
C LYS A 139 3.86 17.22 4.25
#